data_7ef00bf45fe97a764ed1ab1032f74045
#
_entry.id   7ef00bf45fe97a764ed1ab1032f74045
#
_cell.length_a   1.000
_cell.length_b   1.000
_cell.length_c   1.000
_cell.angle_alpha   90.00
_cell.angle_beta   90.00
_cell.angle_gamma   90.00
#
_symmetry.space_group_name_H-M   'P 1'
#
loop_
_entity.id
_entity.type
_entity.pdbx_description
1 polymer ?
#
loop_
_entity_poly.entity_id
_entity_poly.type
_entity_poly.pdbx_seq_one_letter_code
_entity_poly.pdbx_strand_id
1 'polypeptide(L)'
;AHILRSDVATLSGQTLASLPTLGSLAAMVDAQFAQFFEARSAGVVTPRWQNVFEFLPQRPEAETAGEVPQDKITLVVRGAVLPHDQRLVVFDDISEIVSGQRSKAWAEVARRVAHEIKNPLTPIQLSAERLAFKLSGKLPPAEEALLQKSVKTIVEQVAAMLRLVNEFRDYARLPAAVLQPVDVNLLVQDVLQLYTEEGVLVPVHMDLDTHCPRIAADPGQLRQVLHNLVQNAQDASLQRAQAEGVAAQPVCLSTQWNATTGRVRITVTDSGCGFPEALLQRAFEPYVTTKPKGTGLGLAVVKKIADEHGARVDLSNRLEGGVVKGAQVSLSFAPAESGS
;
A
#
# COMPACT_ATOMS: atom_id res chain seq x y z
N ALA A 1 -11.01 4.53 26.36
CA ALA A 1 -11.82 3.48 25.73
C ALA A 1 -11.15 2.94 24.46
N HIS A 2 -10.73 3.76 23.49
CA HIS A 2 -10.14 3.31 22.22
C HIS A 2 -8.80 2.57 22.40
N ILE A 3 -7.87 3.12 23.18
CA ILE A 3 -6.53 2.54 23.41
C ILE A 3 -6.62 1.21 24.16
N LEU A 4 -7.53 1.13 25.12
CA LEU A 4 -7.68 -0.04 26.02
C LEU A 4 -8.60 -1.11 25.43
N ARG A 5 -9.33 -0.85 24.35
CA ARG A 5 -10.36 -1.73 23.76
C ARG A 5 -11.31 -2.37 24.78
N SER A 6 -11.51 -1.68 25.91
CA SER A 6 -12.30 -2.13 27.05
C SER A 6 -13.20 -1.00 27.54
N ASP A 7 -14.36 -1.35 28.06
CA ASP A 7 -15.24 -0.37 28.68
C ASP A 7 -14.62 0.13 29.99
N VAL A 8 -14.42 1.45 30.10
CA VAL A 8 -13.80 2.08 31.27
C VAL A 8 -14.55 1.74 32.58
N ALA A 9 -15.86 1.54 32.47
CA ALA A 9 -16.69 1.17 33.64
C ALA A 9 -16.32 -0.19 34.25
N THR A 10 -15.84 -1.14 33.43
CA THR A 10 -15.45 -2.48 33.87
C THR A 10 -14.05 -2.56 34.46
N LEU A 11 -13.24 -1.50 34.29
CA LEU A 11 -11.85 -1.45 34.75
C LEU A 11 -11.69 -0.90 36.17
N SER A 12 -12.75 -0.33 36.71
CA SER A 12 -12.73 0.21 38.09
C SER A 12 -12.45 -0.88 39.13
N GLY A 13 -11.45 -0.65 39.96
CA GLY A 13 -11.04 -1.61 41.03
C GLY A 13 -10.11 -2.73 40.55
N GLN A 14 -9.72 -2.76 39.27
CA GLN A 14 -8.75 -3.71 38.72
C GLN A 14 -7.35 -3.10 38.64
N THR A 15 -6.31 -3.94 38.73
CA THR A 15 -4.94 -3.50 38.46
C THR A 15 -4.66 -3.51 36.97
N LEU A 16 -3.82 -2.59 36.49
CA LEU A 16 -3.43 -2.53 35.10
C LEU A 16 -2.81 -3.86 34.62
N ALA A 17 -2.09 -4.54 35.48
CA ALA A 17 -1.45 -5.84 35.21
C ALA A 17 -2.45 -7.01 35.09
N SER A 18 -3.66 -6.90 35.64
CA SER A 18 -4.70 -7.94 35.52
C SER A 18 -5.44 -7.95 34.21
N LEU A 19 -5.18 -6.93 33.34
CA LEU A 19 -5.81 -6.82 32.03
C LEU A 19 -5.01 -7.62 30.99
N PRO A 20 -5.60 -8.65 30.34
CA PRO A 20 -4.87 -9.58 29.47
C PRO A 20 -4.14 -8.91 28.33
N THR A 21 -4.68 -7.78 27.84
CA THR A 21 -4.13 -7.04 26.70
C THR A 21 -3.06 -6.02 27.09
N LEU A 22 -2.86 -5.72 28.38
CA LEU A 22 -2.03 -4.62 28.86
C LEU A 22 -0.90 -5.03 29.80
N GLY A 23 -0.68 -6.33 30.00
CA GLY A 23 0.33 -6.83 30.92
C GLY A 23 1.75 -6.30 30.68
N SER A 24 2.15 -6.22 29.40
CA SER A 24 3.45 -5.65 29.01
C SER A 24 3.53 -4.16 29.27
N LEU A 25 2.45 -3.41 29.02
CA LEU A 25 2.36 -1.98 29.32
C LEU A 25 2.40 -1.70 30.82
N ALA A 26 1.69 -2.52 31.62
CA ALA A 26 1.71 -2.43 33.06
C ALA A 26 3.12 -2.59 33.62
N ALA A 27 3.85 -3.62 33.19
CA ALA A 27 5.24 -3.85 33.59
C ALA A 27 6.16 -2.66 33.24
N MET A 28 6.00 -2.05 32.07
CA MET A 28 6.76 -0.87 31.66
C MET A 28 6.43 0.36 32.53
N VAL A 29 5.15 0.58 32.85
CA VAL A 29 4.70 1.68 33.70
C VAL A 29 5.23 1.50 35.13
N ASP A 30 5.16 0.29 35.69
CA ASP A 30 5.68 0.00 37.02
C ASP A 30 7.19 0.19 37.11
N ALA A 31 7.94 -0.25 36.11
CA ALA A 31 9.39 0.01 36.01
C ALA A 31 9.72 1.50 36.01
N GLN A 32 8.94 2.32 35.29
CA GLN A 32 9.13 3.77 35.25
C GLN A 32 8.82 4.43 36.62
N PHE A 33 7.80 3.97 37.33
CA PHE A 33 7.54 4.45 38.68
C PHE A 33 8.65 4.05 39.65
N ALA A 34 9.19 2.84 39.56
CA ALA A 34 10.32 2.40 40.36
C ALA A 34 11.54 3.33 40.16
N GLN A 35 11.93 3.57 38.90
CA GLN A 35 13.02 4.52 38.59
C GLN A 35 12.72 5.94 39.08
N PHE A 36 11.48 6.39 38.97
CA PHE A 36 11.07 7.71 39.44
C PHE A 36 11.21 7.83 40.95
N PHE A 37 10.83 6.81 41.73
CA PHE A 37 10.98 6.78 43.19
C PHE A 37 12.45 6.70 43.63
N GLU A 38 13.29 5.93 42.92
CA GLU A 38 14.73 5.88 43.16
C GLU A 38 15.37 7.24 42.97
N ALA A 39 15.09 7.92 41.83
CA ALA A 39 15.59 9.26 41.53
C ALA A 39 15.15 10.29 42.61
N ARG A 40 13.91 10.21 43.04
CA ARG A 40 13.37 11.07 44.11
C ARG A 40 14.06 10.82 45.44
N SER A 41 14.38 9.58 45.78
CA SER A 41 15.12 9.21 46.98
C SER A 41 16.58 9.70 46.93
N ALA A 42 17.14 9.82 45.72
CA ALA A 42 18.48 10.40 45.49
C ALA A 42 18.49 11.94 45.43
N GLY A 43 17.37 12.61 45.77
CA GLY A 43 17.28 14.07 45.83
C GLY A 43 16.93 14.79 44.54
N VAL A 44 16.60 14.04 43.44
CA VAL A 44 16.13 14.61 42.18
C VAL A 44 14.64 14.88 42.27
N VAL A 45 14.24 16.14 42.40
CA VAL A 45 12.81 16.52 42.50
C VAL A 45 12.25 16.77 41.11
N THR A 46 11.71 15.74 40.49
CA THR A 46 10.87 15.88 39.28
C THR A 46 9.41 15.61 39.71
N PRO A 47 8.45 16.49 39.37
CA PRO A 47 7.04 16.28 39.78
C PRO A 47 6.32 15.21 38.94
N ARG A 48 6.89 14.85 37.80
CA ARG A 48 6.31 13.92 36.81
C ARG A 48 7.39 13.30 35.96
N TRP A 49 7.09 12.14 35.36
CA TRP A 49 7.90 11.52 34.32
C TRP A 49 7.11 11.40 33.02
N GLN A 50 7.80 11.34 31.90
CA GLN A 50 7.21 11.10 30.59
C GLN A 50 8.14 10.18 29.80
N ASN A 51 7.55 9.18 29.14
CA ASN A 51 8.29 8.28 28.25
C ASN A 51 7.43 7.86 27.06
N VAL A 52 8.08 7.38 25.99
CA VAL A 52 7.42 6.86 24.79
C VAL A 52 7.59 5.36 24.79
N PHE A 53 6.47 4.64 24.64
CA PHE A 53 6.45 3.19 24.58
C PHE A 53 5.86 2.73 23.24
N GLU A 54 6.52 1.76 22.63
CA GLU A 54 5.96 1.02 21.50
C GLU A 54 5.48 -0.33 22.03
N PHE A 55 4.22 -0.63 21.80
CA PHE A 55 3.67 -1.89 22.28
C PHE A 55 2.79 -2.57 21.23
N LEU A 56 2.74 -3.90 21.27
CA LEU A 56 1.87 -4.73 20.46
C LEU A 56 0.72 -5.21 21.36
N PRO A 57 -0.53 -4.82 21.09
CA PRO A 57 -1.68 -5.32 21.87
C PRO A 57 -1.77 -6.84 21.72
N GLN A 58 -1.74 -7.58 22.81
CA GLN A 58 -1.97 -9.02 22.78
C GLN A 58 -3.45 -9.30 22.53
N ARG A 59 -3.76 -10.14 21.54
CA ARG A 59 -5.13 -10.58 21.26
C ARG A 59 -5.50 -11.70 22.22
N PRO A 60 -6.73 -11.72 22.78
CA PRO A 60 -7.22 -12.91 23.45
C PRO A 60 -7.30 -14.07 22.46
N GLU A 61 -6.88 -15.27 22.87
CA GLU A 61 -6.70 -16.48 22.03
C GLU A 61 -7.94 -16.97 21.26
N ALA A 62 -9.10 -16.33 21.42
CA ALA A 62 -10.37 -16.77 20.84
C ALA A 62 -10.67 -16.27 19.41
N GLU A 63 -9.83 -15.43 18.81
CA GLU A 63 -10.05 -14.86 17.46
C GLU A 63 -8.94 -15.25 16.46
N THR A 64 -8.57 -16.53 16.42
CA THR A 64 -7.63 -17.08 15.42
C THR A 64 -8.34 -17.47 14.13
N ALA A 65 -8.87 -16.49 13.40
CA ALA A 65 -9.28 -16.68 12.01
C ALA A 65 -8.98 -15.43 11.20
N GLY A 66 -7.77 -15.38 10.64
CA GLY A 66 -7.30 -14.32 9.74
C GLY A 66 -6.15 -13.52 10.37
N GLU A 67 -4.94 -13.76 9.89
CA GLU A 67 -3.75 -12.97 10.19
C GLU A 67 -3.92 -11.54 9.67
N VAL A 68 -4.49 -10.67 10.50
CA VAL A 68 -4.37 -9.23 10.28
C VAL A 68 -3.08 -8.80 10.98
N PRO A 69 -2.11 -8.15 10.29
CA PRO A 69 -0.92 -7.62 10.93
C PRO A 69 -1.32 -6.75 12.12
N GLN A 70 -0.77 -7.03 13.28
CA GLN A 70 -1.00 -6.21 14.46
C GLN A 70 -0.23 -4.90 14.30
N ASP A 71 -0.93 -3.79 14.15
CA ASP A 71 -0.32 -2.49 14.10
C ASP A 71 0.29 -2.16 15.48
N LYS A 72 1.57 -1.80 15.44
CA LYS A 72 2.35 -1.36 16.59
C LYS A 72 1.82 -0.02 17.07
N ILE A 73 1.39 0.06 18.32
CA ILE A 73 0.87 1.29 18.91
C ILE A 73 2.01 2.03 19.60
N THR A 74 2.16 3.33 19.31
CA THR A 74 3.12 4.21 19.95
C THR A 74 2.39 5.11 20.95
N LEU A 75 2.66 4.90 22.24
CA LEU A 75 2.04 5.64 23.33
C LEU A 75 3.03 6.61 23.97
N VAL A 76 2.63 7.85 24.19
CA VAL A 76 3.26 8.73 25.18
C VAL A 76 2.59 8.48 26.51
N VAL A 77 3.37 8.04 27.47
CA VAL A 77 2.89 7.77 28.83
C VAL A 77 3.49 8.80 29.77
N ARG A 78 2.62 9.45 30.54
CA ARG A 78 2.99 10.40 31.58
C ARG A 78 2.53 9.90 32.91
N GLY A 79 3.43 9.91 33.89
CA GLY A 79 3.11 9.51 35.25
C GLY A 79 3.44 10.62 36.24
N ALA A 80 2.58 10.73 37.26
CA ALA A 80 2.78 11.61 38.40
C ALA A 80 2.34 10.95 39.68
N VAL A 81 2.90 11.37 40.82
CA VAL A 81 2.46 10.93 42.14
C VAL A 81 1.64 12.06 42.77
N LEU A 82 0.42 11.75 43.13
CA LEU A 82 -0.51 12.64 43.80
C LEU A 82 -0.40 12.49 45.33
N PRO A 83 -1.03 13.39 46.13
CA PRO A 83 -1.12 13.22 47.58
C PRO A 83 -1.66 11.84 47.96
N HIS A 84 -1.22 11.30 49.10
CA HIS A 84 -1.55 9.96 49.62
C HIS A 84 -1.01 8.81 48.75
N ASP A 85 0.16 9.03 48.11
CA ASP A 85 0.87 8.05 47.25
C ASP A 85 0.03 7.48 46.07
N GLN A 86 -1.01 8.20 45.67
CA GLN A 86 -1.78 7.85 44.49
C GLN A 86 -0.95 8.09 43.22
N ARG A 87 -1.01 7.14 42.27
CA ARG A 87 -0.33 7.22 41.00
C ARG A 87 -1.30 7.64 39.92
N LEU A 88 -0.99 8.73 39.19
CA LEU A 88 -1.70 9.16 38.01
C LEU A 88 -0.90 8.74 36.78
N VAL A 89 -1.56 8.08 35.82
CA VAL A 89 -0.98 7.75 34.53
C VAL A 89 -1.89 8.24 33.42
N VAL A 90 -1.32 8.92 32.45
CA VAL A 90 -2.01 9.42 31.26
C VAL A 90 -1.36 8.79 30.04
N PHE A 91 -2.17 8.27 29.15
CA PHE A 91 -1.74 7.65 27.89
C PHE A 91 -2.27 8.47 26.72
N ASP A 92 -1.36 8.91 25.85
CA ASP A 92 -1.69 9.55 24.59
C ASP A 92 -1.22 8.64 23.45
N ASP A 93 -2.13 8.22 22.57
CA ASP A 93 -1.78 7.50 21.36
C ASP A 93 -1.27 8.49 20.30
N ILE A 94 0.00 8.33 19.97
CA ILE A 94 0.67 9.18 18.96
C ILE A 94 1.01 8.39 17.69
N SER A 95 0.46 7.18 17.52
CA SER A 95 0.77 6.29 16.39
C SER A 95 0.57 6.98 15.05
N GLU A 96 -0.56 7.66 14.86
CA GLU A 96 -0.85 8.40 13.63
C GLU A 96 0.13 9.57 13.41
N ILE A 97 0.50 10.28 14.47
CA ILE A 97 1.44 11.41 14.38
C ILE A 97 2.82 10.93 13.96
N VAL A 98 3.32 9.85 14.60
CA VAL A 98 4.62 9.27 14.30
C VAL A 98 4.65 8.67 12.90
N SER A 99 3.60 7.93 12.52
CA SER A 99 3.44 7.36 11.17
C SER A 99 3.40 8.47 10.11
N GLY A 100 2.62 9.52 10.34
CA GLY A 100 2.54 10.68 9.45
C GLY A 100 3.87 11.42 9.29
N GLN A 101 4.63 11.61 10.38
CA GLN A 101 5.95 12.21 10.33
C GLN A 101 6.96 11.33 9.59
N ARG A 102 6.98 10.02 9.87
CA ARG A 102 7.82 9.06 9.13
C ARG A 102 7.51 9.04 7.65
N SER A 103 6.22 9.05 7.29
CA SER A 103 5.78 9.08 5.89
C SER A 103 6.21 10.36 5.17
N LYS A 104 6.10 11.53 5.82
CA LYS A 104 6.57 12.81 5.27
C LYS A 104 8.08 12.84 5.08
N ALA A 105 8.84 12.41 6.09
CA ALA A 105 10.31 12.34 6.00
C ALA A 105 10.74 11.38 4.89
N TRP A 106 10.10 10.22 4.79
CA TRP A 106 10.37 9.24 3.73
C TRP A 106 10.05 9.78 2.33
N ALA A 107 8.92 10.50 2.17
CA ALA A 107 8.54 11.14 0.91
C ALA A 107 9.57 12.19 0.46
N GLU A 108 10.13 12.94 1.40
CA GLU A 108 11.17 13.93 1.09
C GLU A 108 12.48 13.27 0.65
N VAL A 109 12.92 12.22 1.36
CA VAL A 109 14.09 11.41 0.97
C VAL A 109 13.89 10.80 -0.41
N ALA A 110 12.75 10.18 -0.67
CA ALA A 110 12.45 9.57 -1.96
C ALA A 110 12.45 10.59 -3.09
N ARG A 111 11.89 11.79 -2.87
CA ARG A 111 11.92 12.88 -3.84
C ARG A 111 13.36 13.30 -4.16
N ARG A 112 14.18 13.48 -3.13
CA ARG A 112 15.59 13.88 -3.30
C ARG A 112 16.37 12.81 -4.06
N VAL A 113 16.25 11.54 -3.65
CA VAL A 113 16.89 10.40 -4.32
C VAL A 113 16.43 10.31 -5.78
N ALA A 114 15.14 10.49 -6.06
CA ALA A 114 14.63 10.47 -7.43
C ALA A 114 15.26 11.57 -8.30
N HIS A 115 15.41 12.78 -7.77
CA HIS A 115 16.08 13.86 -8.50
C HIS A 115 17.58 13.58 -8.69
N GLU A 116 18.26 13.08 -7.67
CA GLU A 116 19.69 12.77 -7.74
C GLU A 116 20.00 11.62 -8.71
N ILE A 117 19.07 10.67 -8.88
CA ILE A 117 19.20 9.58 -9.89
C ILE A 117 18.84 10.07 -11.30
N LYS A 118 17.81 10.92 -11.46
CA LYS A 118 17.46 11.48 -12.80
C LYS A 118 18.59 12.31 -13.40
N ASN A 119 19.29 13.06 -12.55
CA ASN A 119 20.34 13.99 -12.99
C ASN A 119 21.45 13.32 -13.84
N PRO A 120 22.03 12.18 -13.48
CA PRO A 120 23.01 11.49 -14.31
C PRO A 120 22.38 10.69 -15.45
N LEU A 121 21.15 10.19 -15.33
CA LEU A 121 20.52 9.35 -16.34
C LEU A 121 20.17 10.11 -17.62
N THR A 122 19.68 11.34 -17.50
CA THR A 122 19.33 12.18 -18.67
C THR A 122 20.56 12.48 -19.55
N PRO A 123 21.72 12.92 -19.02
CA PRO A 123 22.92 13.08 -19.85
C PRO A 123 23.44 11.78 -20.47
N ILE A 124 23.30 10.62 -19.79
CA ILE A 124 23.68 9.32 -20.35
C ILE A 124 22.84 9.00 -21.59
N GLN A 125 21.52 9.16 -21.48
CA GLN A 125 20.61 8.96 -22.61
C GLN A 125 20.97 9.87 -23.79
N LEU A 126 21.07 11.17 -23.53
CA LEU A 126 21.39 12.16 -24.58
C LEU A 126 22.75 11.89 -25.23
N SER A 127 23.74 11.44 -24.45
CA SER A 127 25.06 11.09 -24.99
C SER A 127 25.01 9.87 -25.91
N ALA A 128 24.25 8.84 -25.53
CA ALA A 128 24.05 7.65 -26.35
C ALA A 128 23.31 7.98 -27.66
N GLU A 129 22.23 8.75 -27.59
CA GLU A 129 21.47 9.21 -28.75
C GLU A 129 22.32 10.10 -29.68
N ARG A 130 23.13 10.99 -29.12
CA ARG A 130 24.06 11.84 -29.87
C ARG A 130 25.16 11.03 -30.56
N LEU A 131 25.67 9.96 -29.95
CA LEU A 131 26.64 9.05 -30.58
C LEU A 131 26.01 8.36 -31.78
N ALA A 132 24.80 7.78 -31.63
CA ALA A 132 24.07 7.19 -32.75
C ALA A 132 23.86 8.16 -33.89
N PHE A 133 23.38 9.37 -33.62
CA PHE A 133 23.15 10.40 -34.61
C PHE A 133 24.42 10.83 -35.36
N LYS A 134 25.53 11.07 -34.61
CA LYS A 134 26.78 11.54 -35.21
C LYS A 134 27.50 10.51 -36.06
N LEU A 135 27.36 9.22 -35.73
CA LEU A 135 28.05 8.12 -36.39
C LEU A 135 27.18 7.43 -37.46
N SER A 136 25.89 7.73 -37.50
CA SER A 136 24.97 7.18 -38.49
C SER A 136 25.46 7.45 -39.93
N GLY A 137 25.53 6.39 -40.73
CA GLY A 137 26.01 6.42 -42.12
C GLY A 137 27.51 6.65 -42.27
N LYS A 138 28.31 6.64 -41.19
CA LYS A 138 29.77 6.83 -41.23
C LYS A 138 30.56 5.56 -40.90
N LEU A 139 29.89 4.51 -40.51
CA LEU A 139 30.49 3.23 -40.11
C LEU A 139 30.20 2.16 -41.14
N PRO A 140 31.04 1.12 -41.23
CA PRO A 140 30.70 -0.07 -42.00
C PRO A 140 29.40 -0.72 -41.48
N PRO A 141 28.62 -1.40 -42.33
CA PRO A 141 27.28 -1.90 -41.95
C PRO A 141 27.24 -2.77 -40.68
N ALA A 142 28.25 -3.59 -40.44
CA ALA A 142 28.33 -4.44 -39.26
C ALA A 142 28.56 -3.62 -37.96
N GLU A 143 29.40 -2.58 -38.05
CA GLU A 143 29.71 -1.69 -36.92
C GLU A 143 28.54 -0.74 -36.64
N GLU A 144 27.85 -0.30 -37.68
CA GLU A 144 26.63 0.52 -37.54
C GLU A 144 25.51 -0.28 -36.84
N ALA A 145 25.30 -1.54 -37.22
CA ALA A 145 24.34 -2.41 -36.56
C ALA A 145 24.68 -2.64 -35.07
N LEU A 146 25.98 -2.81 -34.76
CA LEU A 146 26.43 -2.94 -33.35
C LEU A 146 26.20 -1.64 -32.56
N LEU A 147 26.52 -0.48 -33.17
CA LEU A 147 26.28 0.83 -32.54
C LEU A 147 24.78 1.00 -32.22
N GLN A 148 23.90 0.79 -33.20
CA GLN A 148 22.45 0.95 -33.04
C GLN A 148 21.91 0.03 -31.97
N LYS A 149 22.33 -1.24 -31.95
CA LYS A 149 21.95 -2.21 -30.90
C LYS A 149 22.41 -1.74 -29.53
N SER A 150 23.65 -1.28 -29.40
CA SER A 150 24.21 -0.82 -28.12
C SER A 150 23.49 0.42 -27.59
N VAL A 151 23.29 1.41 -28.46
CA VAL A 151 22.57 2.64 -28.09
C VAL A 151 21.12 2.35 -27.69
N LYS A 152 20.43 1.50 -28.47
CA LYS A 152 19.07 1.06 -28.13
C LYS A 152 19.02 0.41 -26.74
N THR A 153 19.98 -0.48 -26.44
CA THR A 153 20.06 -1.11 -25.11
C THR A 153 20.28 -0.08 -24.00
N ILE A 154 21.18 0.90 -24.19
CA ILE A 154 21.43 1.96 -23.19
C ILE A 154 20.17 2.78 -22.96
N VAL A 155 19.51 3.25 -24.03
CA VAL A 155 18.28 4.06 -23.94
C VAL A 155 17.15 3.29 -23.25
N GLU A 156 16.97 2.01 -23.59
CA GLU A 156 15.95 1.16 -22.94
C GLU A 156 16.24 0.96 -21.45
N GLN A 157 17.51 0.76 -21.05
CA GLN A 157 17.88 0.61 -19.64
C GLN A 157 17.71 1.91 -18.86
N VAL A 158 18.11 3.05 -19.43
CA VAL A 158 17.89 4.36 -18.81
C VAL A 158 16.39 4.64 -18.64
N ALA A 159 15.58 4.37 -19.66
CA ALA A 159 14.13 4.51 -19.57
C ALA A 159 13.50 3.60 -18.49
N ALA A 160 14.00 2.37 -18.35
CA ALA A 160 13.58 1.45 -17.29
C ALA A 160 13.92 1.99 -15.89
N MET A 161 15.16 2.49 -15.70
CA MET A 161 15.57 3.12 -14.44
C MET A 161 14.74 4.36 -14.10
N LEU A 162 14.44 5.20 -15.08
CA LEU A 162 13.61 6.39 -14.88
C LEU A 162 12.18 6.02 -14.45
N ARG A 163 11.60 4.97 -15.02
CA ARG A 163 10.30 4.43 -14.58
C ARG A 163 10.35 3.97 -13.12
N LEU A 164 11.33 3.13 -12.75
CA LEU A 164 11.54 2.67 -11.37
C LEU A 164 11.61 3.83 -10.38
N VAL A 165 12.41 4.84 -10.69
CA VAL A 165 12.61 6.01 -9.84
C VAL A 165 11.33 6.83 -9.70
N ASN A 166 10.56 6.98 -10.77
CA ASN A 166 9.27 7.68 -10.71
C ASN A 166 8.26 6.93 -9.86
N GLU A 167 8.10 5.62 -10.06
CA GLU A 167 7.18 4.78 -9.28
C GLU A 167 7.57 4.76 -7.80
N PHE A 168 8.89 4.68 -7.48
CA PHE A 168 9.36 4.77 -6.10
C PHE A 168 9.00 6.12 -5.47
N ARG A 169 9.22 7.22 -6.18
CA ARG A 169 8.84 8.56 -5.71
C ARG A 169 7.33 8.66 -5.46
N ASP A 170 6.52 8.15 -6.39
CA ASP A 170 5.07 8.24 -6.33
C ASP A 170 4.51 7.36 -5.20
N TYR A 171 5.08 6.16 -4.97
CA TYR A 171 4.78 5.32 -3.81
C TYR A 171 5.10 6.01 -2.48
N ALA A 172 6.26 6.66 -2.39
CA ALA A 172 6.68 7.34 -1.18
C ALA A 172 5.89 8.63 -0.89
N ARG A 173 5.32 9.26 -1.95
CA ARG A 173 4.63 10.56 -1.88
C ARG A 173 3.12 10.46 -1.74
N LEU A 174 2.54 9.27 -1.68
CA LEU A 174 1.09 9.15 -1.55
C LEU A 174 0.60 10.06 -0.41
N PRO A 175 -0.16 11.13 -0.69
CA PRO A 175 -0.72 12.00 0.34
C PRO A 175 -1.79 11.25 1.12
N ALA A 176 -2.14 11.73 2.31
CA ALA A 176 -3.31 11.20 3.02
C ALA A 176 -4.56 11.35 2.15
N ALA A 177 -5.42 10.32 2.15
CA ALA A 177 -6.63 10.29 1.36
C ALA A 177 -7.62 11.38 1.81
N VAL A 178 -8.18 12.13 0.85
CA VAL A 178 -9.30 13.05 1.10
C VAL A 178 -10.59 12.34 0.72
N LEU A 179 -11.21 11.69 1.71
CA LEU A 179 -12.39 10.90 1.48
C LEU A 179 -13.61 11.78 1.18
N GLN A 180 -14.30 11.48 0.09
CA GLN A 180 -15.56 12.11 -0.31
C GLN A 180 -16.51 11.08 -0.92
N PRO A 181 -17.83 11.35 -1.00
CA PRO A 181 -18.77 10.45 -1.64
C PRO A 181 -18.49 10.31 -3.15
N VAL A 182 -18.01 9.15 -3.59
CA VAL A 182 -17.67 8.85 -4.99
C VAL A 182 -18.63 7.83 -5.57
N ASP A 183 -19.11 8.11 -6.79
CA ASP A 183 -19.79 7.13 -7.62
C ASP A 183 -18.74 6.26 -8.32
N VAL A 184 -18.67 4.99 -7.91
CA VAL A 184 -17.66 4.04 -8.41
C VAL A 184 -17.85 3.76 -9.89
N ASN A 185 -19.10 3.65 -10.34
CA ASN A 185 -19.37 3.28 -11.74
C ASN A 185 -18.96 4.40 -12.70
N LEU A 186 -19.26 5.64 -12.34
CA LEU A 186 -18.82 6.80 -13.13
C LEU A 186 -17.29 6.89 -13.15
N LEU A 187 -16.63 6.69 -12.01
CA LEU A 187 -15.17 6.72 -11.94
C LEU A 187 -14.52 5.63 -12.80
N VAL A 188 -15.06 4.41 -12.77
CA VAL A 188 -14.60 3.29 -13.60
C VAL A 188 -14.76 3.62 -15.08
N GLN A 189 -15.90 4.16 -15.49
CA GLN A 189 -16.14 4.56 -16.88
C GLN A 189 -15.14 5.62 -17.34
N ASP A 190 -14.91 6.67 -16.53
CA ASP A 190 -13.92 7.72 -16.82
C ASP A 190 -12.50 7.15 -17.02
N VAL A 191 -12.08 6.26 -16.12
CA VAL A 191 -10.74 5.65 -16.21
C VAL A 191 -10.61 4.78 -17.44
N LEU A 192 -11.64 3.98 -17.75
CA LEU A 192 -11.58 3.02 -18.85
C LEU A 192 -11.71 3.66 -20.24
N GLN A 193 -12.16 4.90 -20.33
CA GLN A 193 -12.08 5.64 -21.59
C GLN A 193 -10.65 5.71 -22.14
N LEU A 194 -9.64 5.78 -21.27
CA LEU A 194 -8.23 5.76 -21.65
C LEU A 194 -7.76 4.42 -22.27
N TYR A 195 -8.54 3.37 -22.09
CA TYR A 195 -8.21 2.01 -22.55
C TYR A 195 -9.10 1.53 -23.70
N THR A 196 -9.90 2.43 -24.31
CA THR A 196 -10.80 2.11 -25.44
C THR A 196 -10.28 2.60 -26.78
N GLU A 197 -9.09 3.22 -26.83
CA GLU A 197 -8.49 3.72 -28.07
C GLU A 197 -8.14 2.57 -29.04
N GLU A 198 -8.23 2.85 -30.36
CA GLU A 198 -7.84 1.92 -31.41
C GLU A 198 -6.36 1.54 -31.27
N GLY A 199 -6.08 0.23 -31.16
CA GLY A 199 -4.71 -0.29 -31.02
C GLY A 199 -4.38 -0.90 -29.67
N VAL A 200 -5.30 -0.92 -28.72
CA VAL A 200 -5.13 -1.60 -27.43
C VAL A 200 -5.03 -3.11 -27.65
N LEU A 201 -3.89 -3.71 -27.29
CA LEU A 201 -3.61 -5.14 -27.49
C LEU A 201 -4.50 -6.05 -26.63
N VAL A 202 -4.98 -5.57 -25.49
CA VAL A 202 -5.84 -6.31 -24.57
C VAL A 202 -7.01 -5.41 -24.16
N PRO A 203 -8.21 -5.63 -24.71
CA PRO A 203 -9.38 -4.83 -24.37
C PRO A 203 -9.83 -5.04 -22.91
N VAL A 204 -10.55 -4.06 -22.36
CA VAL A 204 -11.15 -4.14 -21.03
C VAL A 204 -12.66 -4.15 -21.14
N HIS A 205 -13.29 -5.18 -20.59
CA HIS A 205 -14.74 -5.29 -20.49
C HIS A 205 -15.22 -4.81 -19.12
N MET A 206 -16.34 -4.09 -19.09
CA MET A 206 -16.99 -3.60 -17.88
C MET A 206 -18.25 -4.41 -17.58
N ASP A 207 -18.42 -4.79 -16.32
CA ASP A 207 -19.64 -5.37 -15.77
C ASP A 207 -20.00 -4.62 -14.50
N LEU A 208 -20.84 -3.58 -14.63
CA LEU A 208 -21.10 -2.61 -13.57
C LEU A 208 -22.51 -2.79 -12.99
N ASP A 209 -22.58 -3.08 -11.69
CA ASP A 209 -23.82 -3.15 -10.94
C ASP A 209 -24.38 -1.74 -10.68
N THR A 210 -25.56 -1.47 -11.26
CA THR A 210 -26.26 -0.19 -11.15
C THR A 210 -26.77 0.12 -9.73
N HIS A 211 -26.79 -0.87 -8.84
CA HIS A 211 -27.25 -0.71 -7.46
C HIS A 211 -26.13 -0.33 -6.49
N CYS A 212 -24.90 -0.15 -6.97
CA CYS A 212 -23.80 0.26 -6.12
C CYS A 212 -24.05 1.64 -5.49
N PRO A 213 -24.07 1.75 -4.14
CA PRO A 213 -24.12 3.05 -3.48
C PRO A 213 -22.77 3.78 -3.66
N ARG A 214 -22.77 5.09 -3.41
CA ARG A 214 -21.53 5.87 -3.34
C ARG A 214 -20.67 5.37 -2.20
N ILE A 215 -19.34 5.37 -2.42
CA ILE A 215 -18.35 5.00 -1.41
C ILE A 215 -17.60 6.24 -0.90
N ALA A 216 -17.08 6.17 0.33
CA ALA A 216 -16.19 7.19 0.87
C ALA A 216 -14.76 6.91 0.34
N ALA A 217 -14.31 7.70 -0.64
CA ALA A 217 -13.01 7.51 -1.27
C ALA A 217 -12.40 8.82 -1.78
N ASP A 218 -11.07 8.81 -1.98
CA ASP A 218 -10.35 9.82 -2.76
C ASP A 218 -10.37 9.44 -4.23
N PRO A 219 -11.03 10.22 -5.12
CA PRO A 219 -11.17 9.84 -6.53
C PRO A 219 -9.83 9.81 -7.28
N GLY A 220 -8.84 10.62 -6.87
CA GLY A 220 -7.52 10.62 -7.48
C GLY A 220 -6.76 9.35 -7.16
N GLN A 221 -6.75 8.95 -5.90
CA GLN A 221 -6.09 7.71 -5.46
C GLN A 221 -6.82 6.47 -6.00
N LEU A 222 -8.15 6.49 -6.07
CA LEU A 222 -8.91 5.37 -6.61
C LEU A 222 -8.68 5.21 -8.13
N ARG A 223 -8.52 6.32 -8.89
CA ARG A 223 -8.07 6.26 -10.29
C ARG A 223 -6.70 5.58 -10.41
N GLN A 224 -5.78 5.89 -9.53
CA GLN A 224 -4.44 5.26 -9.51
C GLN A 224 -4.53 3.76 -9.22
N VAL A 225 -5.39 3.33 -8.29
CA VAL A 225 -5.66 1.92 -8.01
C VAL A 225 -6.16 1.21 -9.27
N LEU A 226 -7.21 1.75 -9.91
CA LEU A 226 -7.79 1.17 -11.13
C LEU A 226 -6.75 1.06 -12.25
N HIS A 227 -5.98 2.14 -12.48
CA HIS A 227 -4.90 2.13 -13.47
C HIS A 227 -3.88 1.01 -13.21
N ASN A 228 -3.38 0.91 -11.97
CA ASN A 228 -2.40 -0.12 -11.60
C ASN A 228 -2.95 -1.54 -11.78
N LEU A 229 -4.20 -1.77 -11.42
CA LEU A 229 -4.82 -3.09 -11.55
C LEU A 229 -5.07 -3.46 -13.00
N VAL A 230 -5.65 -2.55 -13.79
CA VAL A 230 -5.94 -2.78 -15.22
C VAL A 230 -4.64 -3.02 -15.98
N GLN A 231 -3.62 -2.20 -15.78
CA GLN A 231 -2.34 -2.36 -16.45
C GLN A 231 -1.66 -3.69 -16.08
N ASN A 232 -1.70 -4.08 -14.80
CA ASN A 232 -1.17 -5.36 -14.35
C ASN A 232 -1.89 -6.54 -14.99
N ALA A 233 -3.21 -6.46 -15.11
CA ALA A 233 -4.05 -7.48 -15.73
C ALA A 233 -3.82 -7.59 -17.24
N GLN A 234 -3.71 -6.47 -17.94
CA GLN A 234 -3.37 -6.44 -19.38
C GLN A 234 -2.00 -7.04 -19.65
N ASP A 235 -0.98 -6.67 -18.87
CA ASP A 235 0.37 -7.22 -19.01
C ASP A 235 0.38 -8.74 -18.81
N ALA A 236 -0.33 -9.25 -17.78
CA ALA A 236 -0.40 -10.68 -17.49
C ALA A 236 -1.11 -11.46 -18.61
N SER A 237 -2.23 -10.93 -19.11
CA SER A 237 -2.98 -11.52 -20.22
C SER A 237 -2.17 -11.54 -21.52
N LEU A 238 -1.44 -10.44 -21.81
CA LEU A 238 -0.58 -10.34 -22.98
C LEU A 238 0.61 -11.30 -22.91
N GLN A 239 1.27 -11.39 -21.77
CA GLN A 239 2.39 -12.32 -21.58
C GLN A 239 1.99 -13.78 -21.85
N ARG A 240 0.85 -14.20 -21.31
CA ARG A 240 0.34 -15.53 -21.55
C ARG A 240 -0.01 -15.75 -23.01
N ALA A 241 -0.72 -14.81 -23.63
CA ALA A 241 -1.10 -14.88 -25.03
C ALA A 241 0.13 -15.04 -25.95
N GLN A 242 1.20 -14.29 -25.66
CA GLN A 242 2.47 -14.39 -26.40
C GLN A 242 3.17 -15.74 -26.18
N ALA A 243 3.14 -16.28 -24.95
CA ALA A 243 3.75 -17.56 -24.62
C ALA A 243 3.01 -18.75 -25.27
N GLU A 244 1.68 -18.67 -25.34
CA GLU A 244 0.83 -19.73 -25.91
C GLU A 244 0.56 -19.54 -27.42
N GLY A 245 0.95 -18.40 -28.02
CA GLY A 245 0.72 -18.10 -29.43
C GLY A 245 -0.76 -17.91 -29.80
N VAL A 246 -1.56 -17.40 -28.85
CA VAL A 246 -3.00 -17.16 -28.99
C VAL A 246 -3.34 -15.68 -28.85
N ALA A 247 -4.55 -15.28 -29.23
CA ALA A 247 -5.02 -13.93 -28.97
C ALA A 247 -5.23 -13.68 -27.47
N ALA A 248 -4.83 -12.49 -27.00
CA ALA A 248 -5.03 -12.10 -25.61
C ALA A 248 -6.53 -11.97 -25.32
N GLN A 249 -6.98 -12.57 -24.22
CA GLN A 249 -8.35 -12.43 -23.77
C GLN A 249 -8.54 -11.10 -23.02
N PRO A 250 -9.74 -10.50 -23.09
CA PRO A 250 -10.02 -9.24 -22.42
C PRO A 250 -9.85 -9.33 -20.90
N VAL A 251 -9.43 -8.22 -20.31
CA VAL A 251 -9.50 -8.00 -18.86
C VAL A 251 -10.95 -7.66 -18.51
N CYS A 252 -11.49 -8.21 -17.42
CA CYS A 252 -12.81 -7.86 -16.92
C CYS A 252 -12.69 -7.00 -15.66
N LEU A 253 -13.36 -5.84 -15.66
CA LEU A 253 -13.54 -5.01 -14.48
C LEU A 253 -15.02 -4.99 -14.11
N SER A 254 -15.33 -5.43 -12.88
CA SER A 254 -16.71 -5.48 -12.39
C SER A 254 -16.87 -4.72 -11.08
N THR A 255 -18.08 -4.19 -10.87
CA THR A 255 -18.52 -3.63 -9.60
C THR A 255 -19.71 -4.43 -9.09
N GLN A 256 -19.83 -4.61 -7.79
CA GLN A 256 -20.90 -5.34 -7.16
C GLN A 256 -21.25 -4.78 -5.79
N TRP A 257 -22.55 -4.57 -5.54
CA TRP A 257 -23.07 -4.28 -4.22
C TRP A 257 -23.42 -5.58 -3.50
N ASN A 258 -22.85 -5.79 -2.32
CA ASN A 258 -23.20 -6.90 -1.45
C ASN A 258 -24.01 -6.37 -0.25
N ALA A 259 -25.33 -6.52 -0.32
CA ALA A 259 -26.26 -6.07 0.73
C ALA A 259 -26.05 -6.81 2.06
N THR A 260 -25.57 -8.05 2.05
CA THR A 260 -25.34 -8.84 3.27
C THR A 260 -24.13 -8.30 4.07
N THR A 261 -23.07 -7.91 3.37
CA THR A 261 -21.85 -7.37 4.01
C THR A 261 -21.86 -5.87 4.11
N GLY A 262 -22.82 -5.19 3.45
CA GLY A 262 -22.89 -3.72 3.37
C GLY A 262 -21.65 -3.11 2.70
N ARG A 263 -21.12 -3.75 1.64
CA ARG A 263 -19.89 -3.27 0.98
C ARG A 263 -20.00 -3.28 -0.54
N VAL A 264 -19.39 -2.29 -1.17
CA VAL A 264 -19.20 -2.24 -2.62
C VAL A 264 -17.88 -2.91 -2.94
N ARG A 265 -17.90 -3.87 -3.85
CA ARG A 265 -16.71 -4.59 -4.34
C ARG A 265 -16.38 -4.15 -5.75
N ILE A 266 -15.11 -3.80 -5.98
CA ILE A 266 -14.53 -3.61 -7.31
C ILE A 266 -13.62 -4.79 -7.56
N THR A 267 -13.72 -5.42 -8.73
CA THR A 267 -12.94 -6.61 -9.07
C THR A 267 -12.31 -6.43 -10.45
N VAL A 268 -11.01 -6.67 -10.55
CA VAL A 268 -10.28 -6.76 -11.81
C VAL A 268 -9.82 -8.20 -11.99
N THR A 269 -10.14 -8.77 -13.15
CA THR A 269 -9.89 -10.16 -13.47
C THR A 269 -9.10 -10.24 -14.77
N ASP A 270 -8.01 -11.01 -14.77
CA ASP A 270 -7.18 -11.27 -15.94
C ASP A 270 -7.25 -12.73 -16.41
N SER A 271 -6.66 -12.96 -17.56
CA SER A 271 -6.49 -14.29 -18.16
C SER A 271 -5.01 -14.68 -18.27
N GLY A 272 -4.17 -14.16 -17.36
CA GLY A 272 -2.74 -14.46 -17.30
C GLY A 272 -2.41 -15.83 -16.70
N CYS A 273 -1.15 -16.01 -16.35
CA CYS A 273 -0.66 -17.24 -15.72
C CYS A 273 -1.01 -17.35 -14.22
N GLY A 274 -1.64 -16.30 -13.63
CA GLY A 274 -1.88 -16.21 -12.19
C GLY A 274 -0.60 -15.94 -11.39
N PHE A 275 -0.69 -16.14 -10.09
CA PHE A 275 0.41 -15.96 -9.15
C PHE A 275 0.89 -17.31 -8.61
N PRO A 276 2.21 -17.53 -8.49
CA PRO A 276 2.73 -18.66 -7.72
C PRO A 276 2.21 -18.61 -6.28
N GLU A 277 1.88 -19.77 -5.70
CA GLU A 277 1.29 -19.84 -4.35
C GLU A 277 2.16 -19.15 -3.28
N ALA A 278 3.48 -19.31 -3.37
CA ALA A 278 4.44 -18.66 -2.48
C ALA A 278 4.43 -17.13 -2.57
N LEU A 279 3.91 -16.55 -3.66
CA LEU A 279 3.84 -15.10 -3.86
C LEU A 279 2.46 -14.51 -3.54
N LEU A 280 1.41 -15.31 -3.48
CA LEU A 280 0.06 -14.82 -3.16
C LEU A 280 0.02 -14.05 -1.84
N GLN A 281 0.68 -14.56 -0.81
CA GLN A 281 0.75 -13.92 0.52
C GLN A 281 1.61 -12.65 0.53
N ARG A 282 2.60 -12.57 -0.37
CA ARG A 282 3.58 -11.48 -0.42
C ARG A 282 3.38 -10.51 -1.58
N ALA A 283 2.35 -10.71 -2.41
CA ALA A 283 2.15 -9.94 -3.63
C ALA A 283 1.95 -8.43 -3.41
N PHE A 284 1.54 -8.04 -2.21
CA PHE A 284 1.38 -6.65 -1.80
C PHE A 284 2.63 -6.03 -1.14
N GLU A 285 3.67 -6.82 -0.89
CA GLU A 285 4.93 -6.29 -0.38
C GLU A 285 5.65 -5.49 -1.49
N PRO A 286 6.28 -4.36 -1.16
CA PRO A 286 7.05 -3.59 -2.13
C PRO A 286 8.18 -4.44 -2.75
N TYR A 287 8.45 -4.22 -4.03
CA TYR A 287 9.49 -4.89 -4.82
C TYR A 287 9.28 -6.39 -5.07
N VAL A 288 8.13 -6.95 -4.72
CA VAL A 288 7.75 -8.33 -5.06
C VAL A 288 7.13 -8.33 -6.45
N THR A 289 7.73 -9.06 -7.39
CA THR A 289 7.27 -9.16 -8.78
C THR A 289 7.72 -10.44 -9.45
N THR A 290 6.89 -10.97 -10.34
CA THR A 290 7.25 -12.07 -11.26
C THR A 290 7.66 -11.58 -12.63
N LYS A 291 7.47 -10.27 -12.92
CA LYS A 291 7.73 -9.69 -14.23
C LYS A 291 9.21 -9.30 -14.34
N PRO A 292 9.95 -9.69 -15.41
CA PRO A 292 11.37 -9.32 -15.60
C PRO A 292 11.62 -7.80 -15.63
N LYS A 293 10.64 -7.02 -16.07
CA LYS A 293 10.69 -5.54 -16.16
C LYS A 293 9.75 -4.85 -15.17
N GLY A 294 9.15 -5.61 -14.26
CA GLY A 294 8.23 -5.08 -13.25
C GLY A 294 8.98 -4.50 -12.05
N THR A 295 8.49 -3.41 -11.50
CA THR A 295 9.06 -2.76 -10.32
C THR A 295 8.63 -3.40 -9.01
N GLY A 296 7.49 -4.12 -9.02
CA GLY A 296 6.87 -4.69 -7.82
C GLY A 296 6.23 -3.64 -6.90
N LEU A 297 6.02 -2.41 -7.38
CA LEU A 297 5.41 -1.35 -6.59
C LEU A 297 3.90 -1.18 -6.84
N GLY A 298 3.39 -1.63 -7.98
CA GLY A 298 1.99 -1.40 -8.36
C GLY A 298 0.99 -1.96 -7.34
N LEU A 299 1.12 -3.23 -6.93
CA LEU A 299 0.25 -3.83 -5.92
C LEU A 299 0.49 -3.28 -4.51
N ALA A 300 1.73 -2.88 -4.18
CA ALA A 300 2.03 -2.21 -2.92
C ALA A 300 1.34 -0.84 -2.82
N VAL A 301 1.28 -0.08 -3.93
CA VAL A 301 0.49 1.18 -4.04
C VAL A 301 -0.99 0.89 -3.82
N VAL A 302 -1.54 -0.15 -4.47
CA VAL A 302 -2.94 -0.56 -4.31
C VAL A 302 -3.26 -0.89 -2.85
N LYS A 303 -2.41 -1.66 -2.18
CA LYS A 303 -2.58 -2.02 -0.76
C LYS A 303 -2.55 -0.79 0.13
N LYS A 304 -1.56 0.09 -0.04
CA LYS A 304 -1.43 1.32 0.75
C LYS A 304 -2.66 2.23 0.61
N ILE A 305 -3.12 2.44 -0.62
CA ILE A 305 -4.33 3.24 -0.88
C ILE A 305 -5.56 2.57 -0.25
N ALA A 306 -5.71 1.26 -0.40
CA ALA A 306 -6.82 0.52 0.19
C ALA A 306 -6.85 0.66 1.72
N ASP A 307 -5.68 0.56 2.38
CA ASP A 307 -5.57 0.71 3.84
C ASP A 307 -5.98 2.12 4.30
N GLU A 308 -5.56 3.18 3.58
CA GLU A 308 -5.96 4.56 3.86
C GLU A 308 -7.46 4.81 3.67
N HIS A 309 -8.13 3.98 2.85
CA HIS A 309 -9.59 4.04 2.62
C HIS A 309 -10.38 3.07 3.52
N GLY A 310 -9.75 2.32 4.43
CA GLY A 310 -10.40 1.27 5.21
C GLY A 310 -11.00 0.16 4.32
N ALA A 311 -10.47 0.01 3.10
CA ALA A 311 -10.89 -1.00 2.16
C ALA A 311 -10.16 -2.33 2.40
N ARG A 312 -10.85 -3.45 2.12
CA ARG A 312 -10.23 -4.78 2.12
C ARG A 312 -9.75 -5.10 0.72
N VAL A 313 -8.54 -5.65 0.61
CA VAL A 313 -7.97 -6.12 -0.66
C VAL A 313 -7.81 -7.63 -0.59
N ASP A 314 -8.29 -8.32 -1.62
CA ASP A 314 -8.14 -9.76 -1.80
C ASP A 314 -7.50 -10.05 -3.15
N LEU A 315 -6.57 -11.01 -3.16
CA LEU A 315 -5.92 -11.53 -4.36
C LEU A 315 -6.09 -13.04 -4.41
N SER A 316 -6.54 -13.56 -5.54
CA SER A 316 -6.70 -15.00 -5.75
C SER A 316 -6.42 -15.39 -7.19
N ASN A 317 -6.03 -16.66 -7.39
CA ASN A 317 -5.98 -17.26 -8.72
C ASN A 317 -7.36 -17.75 -9.14
N ARG A 318 -7.71 -17.56 -10.40
CA ARG A 318 -8.90 -18.16 -11.02
C ARG A 318 -8.59 -19.58 -11.44
N LEU A 319 -9.40 -20.52 -10.99
CA LEU A 319 -9.26 -21.93 -11.31
C LEU A 319 -10.44 -22.40 -12.19
N GLU A 320 -10.13 -23.05 -13.29
CA GLU A 320 -11.11 -23.78 -14.10
C GLU A 320 -10.62 -25.21 -14.27
N GLY A 321 -11.40 -26.19 -13.78
CA GLY A 321 -11.01 -27.61 -13.81
C GLY A 321 -9.70 -27.90 -13.04
N GLY A 322 -9.37 -27.13 -12.01
CA GLY A 322 -8.13 -27.29 -11.24
C GLY A 322 -6.88 -26.63 -11.88
N VAL A 323 -7.04 -25.97 -13.02
CA VAL A 323 -5.95 -25.27 -13.73
C VAL A 323 -6.10 -23.77 -13.54
N VAL A 324 -5.00 -23.08 -13.26
CA VAL A 324 -4.97 -21.61 -13.15
C VAL A 324 -5.23 -21.00 -14.54
N LYS A 325 -6.26 -20.16 -14.62
CA LYS A 325 -6.71 -19.47 -15.84
C LYS A 325 -6.52 -17.95 -15.78
N GLY A 326 -5.94 -17.45 -14.71
CA GLY A 326 -5.70 -16.03 -14.51
C GLY A 326 -5.68 -15.68 -13.04
N ALA A 327 -5.63 -14.40 -12.73
CA ALA A 327 -5.77 -13.88 -11.39
C ALA A 327 -6.98 -12.94 -11.25
N GLN A 328 -7.35 -12.69 -10.01
CA GLN A 328 -8.41 -11.78 -9.64
C GLN A 328 -7.93 -10.95 -8.45
N VAL A 329 -8.03 -9.62 -8.56
CA VAL A 329 -7.81 -8.68 -7.45
C VAL A 329 -9.12 -7.98 -7.16
N SER A 330 -9.56 -7.98 -5.92
CA SER A 330 -10.78 -7.30 -5.51
C SER A 330 -10.54 -6.35 -4.34
N LEU A 331 -11.21 -5.19 -4.37
CA LEU A 331 -11.27 -4.22 -3.28
C LEU A 331 -12.71 -4.09 -2.80
N SER A 332 -12.88 -4.05 -1.48
CA SER A 332 -14.21 -3.88 -0.87
C SER A 332 -14.23 -2.62 0.00
N PHE A 333 -15.15 -1.71 -0.32
CA PHE A 333 -15.30 -0.41 0.35
C PHE A 333 -16.59 -0.37 1.18
N ALA A 334 -16.58 0.40 2.26
CA ALA A 334 -17.80 0.78 2.95
C ALA A 334 -18.56 1.85 2.11
N PRO A 335 -19.90 1.87 2.13
CA PRO A 335 -20.66 2.95 1.52
C PRO A 335 -20.36 4.28 2.23
N ALA A 336 -20.45 5.38 1.50
CA ALA A 336 -20.44 6.71 2.12
C ALA A 336 -21.63 6.82 3.05
N GLU A 337 -21.41 7.36 4.25
CA GLU A 337 -22.52 7.68 5.16
C GLU A 337 -23.46 8.66 4.43
N SER A 338 -24.74 8.30 4.36
CA SER A 338 -25.77 9.19 3.85
C SER A 338 -25.84 10.35 4.84
N GLY A 339 -25.27 11.50 4.46
CA GLY A 339 -25.42 12.72 5.24
C GLY A 339 -26.92 13.00 5.45
N SER A 340 -27.33 12.98 6.71
CA SER A 340 -28.68 13.33 7.16
C SER A 340 -28.94 14.79 6.94
#